data_36828a05d0d37843a956bbcb7bbfd20a
#
_entry.id   36828a05d0d37843a956bbcb7bbfd20a
#
_cell.length_a   1.000
_cell.length_b   1.000
_cell.length_c   1.000
_cell.angle_alpha   90.00
_cell.angle_beta   90.00
_cell.angle_gamma   90.00
#
_symmetry.space_group_name_H-M   'P 1'
#
loop_
_entity.id
_entity.type
_entity.pdbx_description
1 polymer ?
#
loop_
_entity_poly.entity_id
_entity_poly.type
_entity_poly.pdbx_seq_one_letter_code
_entity_poly.pdbx_strand_id
1 'polypeptide(L)'
;MLGPVGPRWHDPTVGHGQGKKDLSTRDLTIQLSRPFRPMMAARSRTRLLLILAVPPVAMGYGIHRGLSALEAQYPPLPPEPTTSIALRTPRNPSTQFCAYTDVYTARVPVKALLPRAQGTDDIPDKRKSTNFEITSAWARAFIGNKILRAEGSLVGLLAKGKFSPGDTGDTPAGFASPDASGEPLTLLNGVLVVEQPPSEHDRNGLLVSWRVPEEPRRFFEKIARWGYPWRLMSGGRHELSVSEPFDGVEDDESQGPFVEVRFASAHDYEIVPEEGDLQHQKTIPGWTGRLHRGYARLLLDCAVRELKREYEKTGSRF
;
A
#
# COMPACT_ATOMS: atom_id res chain seq x y z
N MET A 1 27.09 -33.00 -12.16
CA MET A 1 26.22 -34.17 -11.90
C MET A 1 26.35 -34.54 -10.42
N LEU A 2 25.42 -34.12 -9.60
CA LEU A 2 25.13 -34.67 -8.26
C LEU A 2 23.69 -34.22 -7.95
N GLY A 3 22.79 -35.18 -7.83
CA GLY A 3 21.36 -35.00 -7.64
C GLY A 3 20.99 -34.69 -6.18
N PRO A 4 19.78 -34.18 -5.92
CA PRO A 4 19.34 -33.81 -4.60
C PRO A 4 18.90 -35.00 -3.78
N VAL A 5 19.37 -35.05 -2.53
CA VAL A 5 18.96 -36.03 -1.49
C VAL A 5 17.75 -35.46 -0.75
N GLY A 6 16.60 -36.09 -0.86
CA GLY A 6 15.40 -35.76 -0.12
C GLY A 6 15.41 -36.37 1.30
N PRO A 7 14.74 -35.75 2.28
CA PRO A 7 14.64 -36.28 3.63
C PRO A 7 13.61 -37.41 3.75
N ARG A 8 14.02 -38.51 4.37
CA ARG A 8 13.18 -39.65 4.76
C ARG A 8 12.34 -39.30 5.98
N TRP A 9 11.07 -39.59 5.90
CA TRP A 9 10.14 -39.65 7.04
C TRP A 9 10.19 -41.04 7.67
N HIS A 10 10.40 -41.08 8.99
CA HIS A 10 10.25 -42.31 9.79
C HIS A 10 8.84 -42.37 10.36
N ASP A 11 8.23 -43.53 10.13
CA ASP A 11 6.93 -43.93 10.63
C ASP A 11 7.14 -44.68 11.97
N PRO A 12 6.42 -44.40 13.05
CA PRO A 12 6.43 -45.28 14.21
C PRO A 12 5.16 -46.10 14.27
N THR A 13 5.41 -47.43 14.25
CA THR A 13 4.54 -48.56 14.37
C THR A 13 3.69 -48.59 15.65
N VAL A 14 2.46 -48.94 15.41
CA VAL A 14 1.45 -49.74 16.14
C VAL A 14 1.93 -50.51 17.37
N GLY A 15 1.26 -50.28 18.48
CA GLY A 15 1.27 -51.13 19.68
C GLY A 15 -0.14 -51.53 20.07
N HIS A 16 -0.49 -52.81 19.80
CA HIS A 16 -1.68 -53.50 20.31
C HIS A 16 -1.52 -53.83 21.79
N GLY A 17 -2.56 -53.55 22.60
CA GLY A 17 -2.72 -54.04 23.95
C GLY A 17 -4.17 -54.43 24.23
N GLN A 18 -4.46 -55.72 24.07
CA GLN A 18 -5.70 -56.32 24.53
C GLN A 18 -5.67 -56.52 26.05
N GLY A 19 -6.76 -56.18 26.72
CA GLY A 19 -7.04 -56.50 28.11
C GLY A 19 -8.52 -56.77 28.31
N LYS A 20 -8.89 -58.08 28.21
CA LYS A 20 -10.17 -58.62 28.71
C LYS A 20 -10.15 -58.61 30.24
N LYS A 21 -11.26 -58.22 30.85
CA LYS A 21 -11.72 -58.79 32.14
C LYS A 21 -13.23 -58.74 32.29
N ASP A 22 -13.70 -59.83 32.80
CA ASP A 22 -15.01 -60.46 32.94
C ASP A 22 -16.05 -59.68 33.79
N LEU A 23 -17.26 -60.09 33.46
CA LEU A 23 -18.55 -60.12 34.14
C LEU A 23 -18.56 -60.03 35.68
N SER A 24 -19.47 -59.27 36.20
CA SER A 24 -20.31 -59.65 37.35
C SER A 24 -21.65 -58.89 37.31
N THR A 25 -22.69 -59.70 37.21
CA THR A 25 -24.10 -59.35 37.34
C THR A 25 -24.43 -58.95 38.78
N ARG A 26 -25.20 -57.88 38.98
CA ARG A 26 -26.25 -57.84 40.03
C ARG A 26 -27.16 -56.64 39.81
N ASP A 27 -28.44 -56.97 39.83
CA ASP A 27 -29.62 -56.10 39.86
C ASP A 27 -29.53 -54.94 40.84
N LEU A 28 -30.07 -53.79 40.42
CA LEU A 28 -30.97 -53.01 41.29
C LEU A 28 -31.63 -51.89 40.50
N THR A 29 -32.92 -52.10 40.31
CA THR A 29 -33.89 -51.13 39.79
C THR A 29 -33.91 -49.88 40.65
N ILE A 30 -33.48 -48.74 40.12
CA ILE A 30 -33.86 -47.44 40.68
C ILE A 30 -34.32 -46.56 39.46
N GLN A 31 -35.64 -46.39 39.38
CA GLN A 31 -36.28 -45.37 38.59
C GLN A 31 -35.88 -44.00 39.19
N LEU A 32 -34.98 -43.31 38.56
CA LEU A 32 -34.74 -41.91 38.78
C LEU A 32 -35.18 -41.10 37.57
N SER A 33 -36.32 -40.43 37.77
CA SER A 33 -36.87 -39.40 36.94
C SER A 33 -35.74 -38.48 36.44
N ARG A 34 -35.43 -38.56 35.15
CA ARG A 34 -34.51 -37.62 34.46
C ARG A 34 -35.15 -36.24 34.47
N PRO A 35 -34.53 -35.23 35.09
CA PRO A 35 -35.01 -33.86 34.91
C PRO A 35 -34.87 -33.47 33.45
N PHE A 36 -35.96 -32.99 32.87
CA PHE A 36 -36.02 -32.37 31.56
C PHE A 36 -35.03 -31.18 31.54
N ARG A 37 -33.82 -31.38 31.04
CA ARG A 37 -32.88 -30.28 30.80
C ARG A 37 -33.40 -29.47 29.62
N PRO A 38 -33.68 -28.18 29.80
CA PRO A 38 -34.22 -27.38 28.72
C PRO A 38 -33.19 -27.24 27.60
N MET A 39 -33.49 -27.77 26.44
CA MET A 39 -32.73 -27.66 25.17
C MET A 39 -32.63 -26.21 24.64
N MET A 40 -33.10 -25.23 25.42
CA MET A 40 -33.12 -23.81 25.04
C MET A 40 -31.77 -23.08 25.19
N ALA A 41 -30.88 -23.56 26.05
CA ALA A 41 -29.60 -22.87 26.33
C ALA A 41 -28.57 -22.98 25.18
N ALA A 42 -28.63 -24.04 24.36
CA ALA A 42 -27.71 -24.23 23.25
C ALA A 42 -27.98 -23.31 22.06
N ARG A 43 -29.29 -23.04 21.77
CA ARG A 43 -29.70 -22.15 20.67
C ARG A 43 -29.31 -20.68 20.88
N SER A 44 -29.24 -20.22 22.12
CA SER A 44 -28.85 -18.85 22.48
C SER A 44 -27.37 -18.59 22.24
N ARG A 45 -26.48 -19.54 22.61
CA ARG A 45 -25.05 -19.41 22.45
C ARG A 45 -24.62 -19.41 20.98
N THR A 46 -25.24 -20.26 20.15
CA THR A 46 -24.97 -20.33 18.71
C THR A 46 -25.37 -19.04 18.01
N ARG A 47 -26.52 -18.45 18.37
CA ARG A 47 -26.94 -17.15 17.82
C ARG A 47 -25.99 -16.03 18.23
N LEU A 48 -25.57 -15.99 19.48
CA LEU A 48 -24.60 -14.99 19.94
C LEU A 48 -23.25 -15.10 19.21
N LEU A 49 -22.74 -16.33 19.03
CA LEU A 49 -21.51 -16.59 18.28
C LEU A 49 -21.63 -16.17 16.82
N LEU A 50 -22.78 -16.40 16.17
CA LEU A 50 -23.02 -15.95 14.81
C LEU A 50 -23.07 -14.41 14.72
N ILE A 51 -23.76 -13.74 15.65
CA ILE A 51 -23.84 -12.27 15.69
C ILE A 51 -22.43 -11.64 15.89
N LEU A 52 -21.58 -12.26 16.70
CA LEU A 52 -20.22 -11.77 16.94
C LEU A 52 -19.23 -12.14 15.83
N ALA A 53 -19.41 -13.29 15.16
CA ALA A 53 -18.49 -13.76 14.12
C ALA A 53 -18.80 -13.22 12.72
N VAL A 54 -20.08 -13.01 12.40
CA VAL A 54 -20.50 -12.56 11.05
C VAL A 54 -19.89 -11.22 10.64
N PRO A 55 -19.89 -10.15 11.49
CA PRO A 55 -19.32 -8.86 11.08
C PRO A 55 -17.82 -8.92 10.74
N PRO A 56 -16.93 -9.53 11.56
CA PRO A 56 -15.51 -9.60 11.20
C PRO A 56 -15.25 -10.47 9.98
N VAL A 57 -16.01 -11.55 9.77
CA VAL A 57 -15.90 -12.40 8.57
C VAL A 57 -16.35 -11.63 7.33
N ALA A 58 -17.49 -10.94 7.40
CA ALA A 58 -18.00 -10.12 6.30
C ALA A 58 -17.03 -8.97 5.97
N MET A 59 -16.47 -8.32 6.98
CA MET A 59 -15.46 -7.27 6.80
C MET A 59 -14.19 -7.85 6.15
N GLY A 60 -13.68 -8.97 6.64
CA GLY A 60 -12.51 -9.64 6.07
C GLY A 60 -12.73 -10.05 4.61
N TYR A 61 -13.92 -10.58 4.29
CA TYR A 61 -14.31 -10.90 2.92
C TYR A 61 -14.43 -9.65 2.04
N GLY A 62 -15.03 -8.57 2.55
CA GLY A 62 -15.12 -7.27 1.84
C GLY A 62 -13.75 -6.69 1.51
N ILE A 63 -12.84 -6.68 2.49
CA ILE A 63 -11.44 -6.25 2.30
C ILE A 63 -10.77 -7.13 1.24
N HIS A 64 -10.89 -8.46 1.36
CA HIS A 64 -10.30 -9.38 0.38
C HIS A 64 -10.81 -9.14 -1.04
N ARG A 65 -12.11 -8.96 -1.22
CA ARG A 65 -12.73 -8.66 -2.52
C ARG A 65 -12.26 -7.32 -3.08
N GLY A 66 -12.19 -6.27 -2.22
CA GLY A 66 -11.69 -4.96 -2.62
C GLY A 66 -10.23 -5.00 -3.06
N LEU A 67 -9.38 -5.68 -2.29
CA LEU A 67 -7.97 -5.88 -2.66
C LEU A 67 -7.83 -6.63 -3.99
N SER A 68 -8.59 -7.72 -4.18
CA SER A 68 -8.54 -8.50 -5.43
C SER A 68 -9.01 -7.70 -6.64
N ALA A 69 -9.99 -6.81 -6.49
CA ALA A 69 -10.43 -5.92 -7.56
C ALA A 69 -9.33 -4.91 -7.93
N LEU A 70 -8.69 -4.31 -6.95
CA LEU A 70 -7.56 -3.39 -7.17
C LEU A 70 -6.33 -4.10 -7.77
N GLU A 71 -6.06 -5.34 -7.36
CA GLU A 71 -4.99 -6.17 -7.91
C GLU A 71 -5.22 -6.48 -9.40
N ALA A 72 -6.47 -6.74 -9.79
CA ALA A 72 -6.84 -6.97 -11.18
C ALA A 72 -6.79 -5.68 -12.03
N GLN A 73 -7.21 -4.54 -11.45
CA GLN A 73 -7.23 -3.26 -12.13
C GLN A 73 -5.83 -2.65 -12.30
N TYR A 74 -4.96 -2.81 -11.32
CA TYR A 74 -3.61 -2.26 -11.29
C TYR A 74 -2.59 -3.38 -11.02
N PRO A 75 -2.29 -4.24 -12.00
CA PRO A 75 -1.27 -5.27 -11.86
C PRO A 75 0.10 -4.63 -11.59
N PRO A 76 0.99 -5.31 -10.85
CA PRO A 76 2.32 -4.81 -10.60
C PRO A 76 3.15 -4.83 -11.89
N LEU A 77 3.97 -3.81 -12.10
CA LEU A 77 4.96 -3.78 -13.16
C LEU A 77 6.36 -4.09 -12.62
N PRO A 78 7.27 -4.60 -13.47
CA PRO A 78 8.67 -4.70 -13.12
C PRO A 78 9.22 -3.32 -12.76
N PRO A 79 9.97 -3.18 -11.64
CA PRO A 79 10.54 -1.89 -11.26
C PRO A 79 11.59 -1.39 -12.27
N GLU A 80 12.28 -2.28 -12.94
CA GLU A 80 13.19 -1.95 -14.04
C GLU A 80 12.50 -2.22 -15.38
N PRO A 81 12.56 -1.30 -16.33
CA PRO A 81 13.25 0.00 -16.39
C PRO A 81 12.39 1.20 -15.97
N THR A 82 11.29 0.99 -15.24
CA THR A 82 10.23 1.99 -15.05
C THR A 82 10.46 2.96 -13.90
N THR A 83 11.49 2.73 -13.07
CA THR A 83 11.79 3.56 -11.90
C THR A 83 13.23 4.06 -11.89
N SER A 84 13.46 5.17 -11.17
CA SER A 84 14.79 5.71 -10.97
C SER A 84 15.67 4.82 -10.07
N ILE A 85 16.98 4.95 -10.21
CA ILE A 85 17.94 4.31 -9.30
C ILE A 85 17.77 4.90 -7.89
N ALA A 86 17.49 6.20 -7.79
CA ALA A 86 17.29 6.90 -6.53
C ALA A 86 16.12 6.31 -5.72
N LEU A 87 15.02 5.90 -6.37
CA LEU A 87 13.92 5.20 -5.69
C LEU A 87 14.41 3.91 -5.02
N ARG A 88 15.25 3.14 -5.69
CA ARG A 88 15.71 1.81 -5.24
C ARG A 88 16.91 1.84 -4.32
N THR A 89 17.57 3.00 -4.19
CA THR A 89 18.73 3.18 -3.32
C THR A 89 18.30 3.68 -1.95
N PRO A 90 18.43 2.89 -0.86
CA PRO A 90 18.11 3.33 0.48
C PRO A 90 18.87 4.59 0.87
N ARG A 91 18.31 5.36 1.80
CA ARG A 91 18.97 6.59 2.27
C ARG A 91 20.36 6.32 2.90
N ASN A 92 20.48 5.20 3.60
CA ASN A 92 21.74 4.74 4.21
C ASN A 92 22.11 3.34 3.67
N PRO A 93 22.67 3.24 2.45
CA PRO A 93 22.93 1.93 1.83
C PRO A 93 23.89 1.02 2.61
N SER A 94 24.67 1.58 3.54
CA SER A 94 25.56 0.80 4.41
C SER A 94 24.86 0.08 5.56
N THR A 95 23.67 0.55 5.96
CA THR A 95 22.90 0.01 7.10
C THR A 95 21.49 -0.42 6.72
N GLN A 96 21.05 -0.10 5.52
CA GLN A 96 19.69 -0.37 5.04
C GLN A 96 19.73 -1.08 3.69
N PHE A 97 18.66 -1.85 3.43
CA PHE A 97 18.42 -2.43 2.11
C PHE A 97 16.99 -2.18 1.68
N CYS A 98 16.78 -2.04 0.37
CA CYS A 98 15.46 -2.00 -0.23
C CYS A 98 14.98 -3.44 -0.43
N ALA A 99 14.01 -3.89 0.38
CA ALA A 99 13.55 -5.26 0.35
C ALA A 99 12.72 -5.56 -0.90
N TYR A 100 11.91 -4.59 -1.33
CA TYR A 100 11.07 -4.70 -2.53
C TYR A 100 10.63 -3.33 -3.02
N THR A 101 10.33 -3.28 -4.31
CA THR A 101 9.77 -2.10 -4.98
C THR A 101 8.52 -2.52 -5.72
N ASP A 102 7.42 -1.83 -5.46
CA ASP A 102 6.15 -2.03 -6.14
C ASP A 102 5.90 -0.88 -7.12
N VAL A 103 5.43 -1.18 -8.33
CA VAL A 103 5.11 -0.18 -9.35
C VAL A 103 3.71 -0.43 -9.90
N TYR A 104 2.89 0.62 -9.94
CA TYR A 104 1.53 0.58 -10.48
C TYR A 104 1.32 1.71 -11.46
N THR A 105 0.52 1.46 -12.51
CA THR A 105 0.24 2.45 -13.55
C THR A 105 -1.25 2.56 -13.83
N ALA A 106 -1.61 3.73 -14.37
CA ALA A 106 -2.92 3.97 -14.94
C ALA A 106 -2.81 4.87 -16.17
N ARG A 107 -3.69 4.65 -17.15
CA ARG A 107 -3.79 5.47 -18.34
C ARG A 107 -4.71 6.67 -18.07
N VAL A 108 -4.23 7.88 -18.40
CA VAL A 108 -4.94 9.13 -18.21
C VAL A 108 -4.78 10.01 -19.47
N PRO A 109 -5.85 10.67 -19.96
CA PRO A 109 -5.72 11.65 -21.04
C PRO A 109 -4.80 12.82 -20.61
N VAL A 110 -3.89 13.26 -21.46
CA VAL A 110 -3.01 14.39 -21.18
C VAL A 110 -3.81 15.64 -20.81
N LYS A 111 -4.94 15.87 -21.49
CA LYS A 111 -5.85 16.99 -21.21
C LYS A 111 -6.39 17.01 -19.76
N ALA A 112 -6.48 15.86 -19.09
CA ALA A 112 -6.92 15.80 -17.69
C ALA A 112 -5.86 16.30 -16.70
N LEU A 113 -4.60 16.32 -17.10
CA LEU A 113 -3.45 16.76 -16.30
C LEU A 113 -3.06 18.23 -16.57
N LEU A 114 -3.52 18.80 -17.68
CA LEU A 114 -3.21 20.19 -18.00
C LEU A 114 -4.02 21.15 -17.12
N PRO A 115 -3.37 22.12 -16.48
CA PRO A 115 -4.09 23.15 -15.75
C PRO A 115 -4.98 23.91 -16.74
N ARG A 116 -6.24 24.06 -16.43
CA ARG A 116 -7.16 24.88 -17.20
C ARG A 116 -6.71 26.31 -17.11
N ALA A 117 -6.48 26.93 -18.24
CA ALA A 117 -6.38 28.38 -18.32
C ALA A 117 -7.66 28.96 -17.71
N GLN A 118 -7.57 29.56 -16.52
CA GLN A 118 -8.68 30.27 -15.91
C GLN A 118 -8.96 31.51 -16.78
N GLY A 119 -10.00 31.44 -17.61
CA GLY A 119 -10.71 32.60 -18.12
C GLY A 119 -10.04 33.44 -19.21
N THR A 120 -9.03 32.97 -19.89
CA THR A 120 -8.56 33.57 -21.15
C THR A 120 -9.02 32.72 -22.31
N ASP A 121 -9.83 33.28 -23.20
CA ASP A 121 -10.27 32.66 -24.47
C ASP A 121 -9.11 32.44 -25.46
N ASP A 122 -7.90 32.77 -25.06
CA ASP A 122 -6.68 32.36 -25.74
C ASP A 122 -6.44 30.88 -25.49
N ILE A 123 -6.96 30.06 -26.39
CA ILE A 123 -6.49 28.67 -26.56
C ILE A 123 -4.96 28.78 -26.70
N PRO A 124 -4.16 28.26 -25.76
CA PRO A 124 -2.70 28.26 -25.92
C PRO A 124 -2.43 27.43 -27.15
N ASP A 125 -2.15 28.11 -28.25
CA ASP A 125 -1.80 27.52 -29.51
C ASP A 125 -0.71 26.47 -29.25
N LYS A 126 -1.09 25.17 -29.32
CA LYS A 126 -0.22 24.00 -29.48
C LYS A 126 1.13 24.03 -28.74
N ARG A 127 1.27 24.69 -27.59
CA ARG A 127 2.42 24.46 -26.73
C ARG A 127 2.40 23.00 -26.34
N LYS A 128 3.35 22.24 -26.86
CA LYS A 128 3.65 20.90 -26.35
C LYS A 128 3.86 21.05 -24.85
N SER A 129 2.87 20.63 -24.06
CA SER A 129 3.02 20.60 -22.60
C SER A 129 4.31 19.88 -22.30
N THR A 130 5.17 20.51 -21.53
CA THR A 130 6.45 19.89 -21.18
C THR A 130 6.18 18.67 -20.30
N ASN A 131 7.02 17.66 -20.37
CA ASN A 131 6.92 16.49 -19.50
C ASN A 131 6.94 16.90 -18.01
N PHE A 132 7.66 17.97 -17.69
CA PHE A 132 7.68 18.59 -16.37
C PHE A 132 6.29 19.04 -15.90
N GLU A 133 5.52 19.75 -16.75
CA GLU A 133 4.19 20.23 -16.39
C GLU A 133 3.22 19.08 -16.11
N ILE A 134 3.24 18.04 -16.95
CA ILE A 134 2.40 16.86 -16.83
C ILE A 134 2.78 16.08 -15.55
N THR A 135 4.07 15.89 -15.29
CA THR A 135 4.57 15.20 -14.10
C THR A 135 4.21 15.97 -12.82
N SER A 136 4.38 17.30 -12.83
CA SER A 136 4.02 18.15 -11.70
C SER A 136 2.51 18.15 -11.44
N ALA A 137 1.69 18.13 -12.50
CA ALA A 137 0.24 18.02 -12.38
C ALA A 137 -0.17 16.66 -11.79
N TRP A 138 0.45 15.58 -12.26
CA TRP A 138 0.24 14.25 -11.69
C TRP A 138 0.63 14.18 -10.21
N ALA A 139 1.80 14.69 -9.85
CA ALA A 139 2.27 14.71 -8.46
C ALA A 139 1.29 15.48 -7.56
N ARG A 140 0.80 16.66 -7.98
CA ARG A 140 -0.22 17.43 -7.26
C ARG A 140 -1.53 16.67 -7.12
N ALA A 141 -2.02 16.05 -8.19
CA ALA A 141 -3.25 15.25 -8.15
C ALA A 141 -3.13 14.06 -7.19
N PHE A 142 -1.97 13.40 -7.16
CA PHE A 142 -1.73 12.26 -6.29
C PHE A 142 -1.58 12.67 -4.82
N ILE A 143 -0.72 13.64 -4.50
CA ILE A 143 -0.52 14.13 -3.12
C ILE A 143 -1.78 14.83 -2.59
N GLY A 144 -2.49 15.56 -3.46
CA GLY A 144 -3.71 16.28 -3.14
C GLY A 144 -4.97 15.41 -3.05
N ASN A 145 -4.90 14.09 -3.27
CA ASN A 145 -6.08 13.24 -3.20
C ASN A 145 -6.69 13.20 -1.79
N LYS A 146 -7.98 12.92 -1.70
CA LYS A 146 -8.75 12.99 -0.45
C LYS A 146 -8.21 12.11 0.67
N ILE A 147 -7.66 10.94 0.35
CA ILE A 147 -7.14 10.00 1.35
C ILE A 147 -5.88 10.58 1.99
N LEU A 148 -4.90 10.98 1.18
CA LEU A 148 -3.65 11.57 1.69
C LEU A 148 -3.88 12.89 2.43
N ARG A 149 -4.82 13.72 1.95
CA ARG A 149 -5.22 14.94 2.66
C ARG A 149 -5.85 14.63 4.01
N ALA A 150 -6.68 13.59 4.11
CA ALA A 150 -7.26 13.17 5.38
C ALA A 150 -6.19 12.64 6.35
N GLU A 151 -5.23 11.84 5.86
CA GLU A 151 -4.10 11.37 6.66
C GLU A 151 -3.22 12.52 7.14
N GLY A 152 -2.83 13.42 6.23
CA GLY A 152 -2.07 14.63 6.59
C GLY A 152 -2.81 15.48 7.62
N SER A 153 -4.15 15.61 7.50
CA SER A 153 -4.97 16.35 8.47
C SER A 153 -5.00 15.68 9.83
N LEU A 154 -5.06 14.35 9.88
CA LEU A 154 -4.99 13.59 11.13
C LEU A 154 -3.62 13.78 11.81
N VAL A 155 -2.53 13.70 11.04
CA VAL A 155 -1.18 13.99 11.54
C VAL A 155 -1.08 15.42 12.05
N GLY A 156 -1.62 16.40 11.30
CA GLY A 156 -1.68 17.81 11.72
C GLY A 156 -2.43 17.99 13.05
N LEU A 157 -3.56 17.28 13.22
CA LEU A 157 -4.32 17.29 14.46
C LEU A 157 -3.51 16.71 15.63
N LEU A 158 -2.86 15.55 15.42
CA LEU A 158 -2.12 14.87 16.48
C LEU A 158 -0.81 15.60 16.86
N ALA A 159 -0.09 16.13 15.86
CA ALA A 159 1.22 16.74 16.08
C ALA A 159 1.14 18.25 16.40
N LYS A 160 0.15 18.97 15.87
CA LYS A 160 0.06 20.43 15.92
C LYS A 160 -1.28 20.95 16.50
N GLY A 161 -2.19 20.04 16.88
CA GLY A 161 -3.54 20.40 17.37
C GLY A 161 -4.43 21.05 16.29
N LYS A 162 -4.07 20.97 15.00
CA LYS A 162 -4.78 21.61 13.90
C LYS A 162 -5.14 20.59 12.82
N PHE A 163 -6.44 20.46 12.55
CA PHE A 163 -6.93 19.60 11.46
C PHE A 163 -6.74 20.30 10.10
N SER A 164 -5.56 20.10 9.51
CA SER A 164 -5.17 20.65 8.21
C SER A 164 -4.17 19.68 7.56
N PRO A 165 -4.26 19.41 6.24
CA PRO A 165 -3.36 18.46 5.58
C PRO A 165 -1.90 18.94 5.53
N GLY A 166 -1.61 20.20 5.80
CA GLY A 166 -0.31 20.80 5.55
C GLY A 166 -0.08 21.10 4.08
N ASP A 167 1.18 21.20 3.67
CA ASP A 167 1.54 21.42 2.27
C ASP A 167 1.27 20.17 1.43
N THR A 168 0.66 20.35 0.27
CA THR A 168 0.32 19.31 -0.72
C THR A 168 1.00 19.55 -2.07
N GLY A 169 1.91 20.53 -2.14
CA GLY A 169 2.55 20.96 -3.39
C GLY A 169 1.69 21.93 -4.22
N ASP A 170 0.59 22.46 -3.62
CA ASP A 170 -0.31 23.40 -4.28
C ASP A 170 0.17 24.87 -4.20
N THR A 171 1.33 25.11 -3.58
CA THR A 171 1.94 26.44 -3.52
C THR A 171 2.52 26.86 -4.88
N PRO A 172 2.73 28.17 -5.14
CA PRO A 172 3.38 28.62 -6.36
C PRO A 172 4.79 28.02 -6.59
N ALA A 173 5.51 27.70 -5.50
CA ALA A 173 6.80 27.01 -5.56
C ALA A 173 6.68 25.52 -5.95
N GLY A 174 5.46 24.98 -5.94
CA GLY A 174 5.21 23.56 -6.23
C GLY A 174 5.94 22.63 -5.27
N PHE A 175 6.77 21.76 -5.82
CA PHE A 175 7.59 20.80 -5.04
C PHE A 175 9.04 21.27 -4.85
N ALA A 176 9.40 22.46 -5.31
CA ALA A 176 10.73 23.03 -5.05
C ALA A 176 10.83 23.48 -3.59
N SER A 177 12.04 23.41 -3.02
CA SER A 177 12.25 23.96 -1.68
C SER A 177 11.99 25.47 -1.70
N PRO A 178 11.12 26.00 -0.82
CA PRO A 178 10.76 27.42 -0.83
C PRO A 178 11.90 28.33 -0.37
N ASP A 179 12.89 27.77 0.33
CA ASP A 179 13.89 28.57 1.02
C ASP A 179 15.32 28.36 0.49
N ALA A 180 16.08 29.46 0.46
CA ALA A 180 17.53 29.42 0.24
C ALA A 180 18.29 28.69 1.36
N SER A 181 17.61 28.24 2.42
CA SER A 181 18.18 27.49 3.55
C SER A 181 18.68 26.10 3.17
N GLY A 182 18.26 25.56 2.03
CA GLY A 182 18.57 24.19 1.61
C GLY A 182 17.83 23.10 2.38
N GLU A 183 16.89 23.48 3.26
CA GLU A 183 16.04 22.50 3.96
C GLU A 183 15.05 21.84 2.96
N PRO A 184 14.92 20.50 3.01
CA PRO A 184 14.03 19.80 2.11
C PRO A 184 12.57 20.15 2.41
N LEU A 185 11.76 20.32 1.34
CA LEU A 185 10.32 20.55 1.48
C LEU A 185 9.65 19.36 2.14
N THR A 186 8.81 19.64 3.16
CA THR A 186 7.99 18.62 3.83
C THR A 186 6.53 18.76 3.44
N LEU A 187 5.90 17.64 3.05
CA LEU A 187 4.50 17.57 2.66
C LEU A 187 3.67 16.84 3.73
N LEU A 188 2.36 17.08 3.72
CA LEU A 188 1.39 16.40 4.58
C LEU A 188 1.79 16.44 6.06
N ASN A 189 2.15 17.61 6.57
CA ASN A 189 2.61 17.82 7.95
C ASN A 189 3.88 17.04 8.33
N GLY A 190 4.77 16.76 7.37
CA GLY A 190 6.04 16.05 7.60
C GLY A 190 5.96 14.53 7.41
N VAL A 191 4.82 14.01 6.93
CA VAL A 191 4.69 12.60 6.54
C VAL A 191 5.62 12.26 5.38
N LEU A 192 5.74 13.18 4.42
CA LEU A 192 6.60 13.04 3.26
C LEU A 192 7.65 14.15 3.21
N VAL A 193 8.84 13.80 2.77
CA VAL A 193 9.96 14.72 2.53
C VAL A 193 10.33 14.65 1.06
N VAL A 194 10.37 15.79 0.37
CA VAL A 194 10.78 15.85 -1.03
C VAL A 194 12.28 15.62 -1.13
N GLU A 195 12.70 14.55 -1.78
CA GLU A 195 14.10 14.23 -2.06
C GLU A 195 14.53 14.81 -3.44
N GLN A 196 13.63 14.67 -4.44
CA GLN A 196 13.82 15.25 -5.77
C GLN A 196 12.51 15.81 -6.28
N PRO A 197 12.41 17.12 -6.57
CA PRO A 197 11.26 17.68 -7.27
C PRO A 197 11.25 17.22 -8.75
N PRO A 198 10.09 17.26 -9.43
CA PRO A 198 10.05 17.10 -10.87
C PRO A 198 10.99 18.10 -11.57
N SER A 199 11.66 17.66 -12.62
CA SER A 199 12.67 18.47 -13.32
C SER A 199 12.39 18.49 -14.83
N GLU A 200 12.72 19.60 -15.49
CA GLU A 200 12.67 19.71 -16.96
C GLU A 200 13.77 18.90 -17.63
N HIS A 201 14.89 18.71 -16.93
CA HIS A 201 16.09 18.08 -17.47
C HIS A 201 16.11 16.56 -17.23
N ASP A 202 15.44 16.14 -16.18
CA ASP A 202 15.36 14.72 -15.82
C ASP A 202 13.94 14.19 -16.06
N ARG A 203 13.82 13.05 -16.71
CA ARG A 203 12.54 12.33 -16.85
C ARG A 203 12.09 11.69 -15.54
N ASN A 204 12.87 11.89 -14.48
CA ASN A 204 12.54 11.43 -13.14
C ASN A 204 11.34 12.22 -12.61
N GLY A 205 10.43 11.53 -11.98
CA GLY A 205 9.25 12.12 -11.36
C GLY A 205 9.58 12.81 -10.04
N LEU A 206 8.54 13.16 -9.32
CA LEU A 206 8.66 13.57 -7.92
C LEU A 206 9.13 12.37 -7.09
N LEU A 207 10.25 12.49 -6.40
CA LEU A 207 10.73 11.50 -5.42
C LEU A 207 10.53 12.07 -4.02
N VAL A 208 9.77 11.35 -3.20
CA VAL A 208 9.55 11.67 -1.78
C VAL A 208 9.94 10.50 -0.90
N SER A 209 10.43 10.79 0.30
CA SER A 209 10.71 9.79 1.32
C SER A 209 9.77 9.90 2.51
N TRP A 210 9.61 8.82 3.25
CA TRP A 210 8.86 8.72 4.48
C TRP A 210 9.60 7.82 5.48
N ARG A 211 9.31 7.99 6.76
CA ARG A 211 9.97 7.22 7.83
C ARG A 211 8.96 6.69 8.84
N VAL A 212 9.20 5.50 9.30
CA VAL A 212 8.50 4.96 10.48
C VAL A 212 9.12 5.56 11.74
N PRO A 213 8.32 6.04 12.71
CA PRO A 213 8.83 6.50 13.98
C PRO A 213 9.74 5.46 14.65
N GLU A 214 10.77 5.94 15.33
CA GLU A 214 11.83 5.07 15.85
C GLU A 214 11.34 4.14 16.96
N GLU A 215 10.43 4.60 17.82
CA GLU A 215 9.94 3.82 18.95
C GLU A 215 9.23 2.52 18.55
N PRO A 216 8.18 2.51 17.67
CA PRO A 216 7.58 1.27 17.22
C PRO A 216 8.57 0.40 16.44
N ARG A 217 9.48 0.98 15.64
CA ARG A 217 10.50 0.24 14.92
C ARG A 217 11.42 -0.52 15.87
N ARG A 218 11.99 0.16 16.88
CA ARG A 218 12.86 -0.45 17.91
C ARG A 218 12.14 -1.52 18.72
N PHE A 219 10.84 -1.32 19.01
CA PHE A 219 10.06 -2.35 19.69
C PHE A 219 10.01 -3.64 18.87
N PHE A 220 9.65 -3.56 17.58
CA PHE A 220 9.58 -4.74 16.71
C PHE A 220 10.96 -5.37 16.47
N GLU A 221 12.03 -4.59 16.37
CA GLU A 221 13.40 -5.10 16.29
C GLU A 221 13.76 -5.90 17.56
N LYS A 222 13.41 -5.38 18.74
CA LYS A 222 13.66 -6.07 20.00
C LYS A 222 12.95 -7.41 20.08
N ILE A 223 11.67 -7.49 19.76
CA ILE A 223 10.94 -8.76 19.80
C ILE A 223 11.37 -9.71 18.69
N ALA A 224 11.80 -9.20 17.53
CA ALA A 224 12.36 -10.01 16.48
C ALA A 224 13.65 -10.73 16.92
N ARG A 225 14.49 -10.10 17.73
CA ARG A 225 15.66 -10.76 18.36
C ARG A 225 15.27 -11.88 19.33
N TRP A 226 14.05 -11.85 19.86
CA TRP A 226 13.51 -12.94 20.71
C TRP A 226 12.80 -14.05 19.91
N GLY A 227 12.96 -14.04 18.57
CA GLY A 227 12.38 -15.08 17.70
C GLY A 227 11.08 -14.66 17.01
N TYR A 228 10.58 -13.42 17.20
CA TYR A 228 9.42 -12.96 16.46
C TYR A 228 9.74 -12.93 14.95
N PRO A 229 8.83 -13.46 14.08
CA PRO A 229 9.21 -13.81 12.71
C PRO A 229 9.29 -12.62 11.74
N TRP A 230 8.95 -11.39 12.14
CA TRP A 230 8.93 -10.23 11.24
C TRP A 230 9.28 -8.93 11.96
N ARG A 231 9.66 -7.92 11.17
CA ARG A 231 10.03 -6.57 11.62
C ARG A 231 9.25 -5.52 10.83
N LEU A 232 9.19 -4.29 11.37
CA LEU A 232 8.71 -3.14 10.61
C LEU A 232 9.80 -2.63 9.67
N MET A 233 9.37 -2.03 8.55
CA MET A 233 10.23 -1.23 7.68
C MET A 233 10.77 -0.01 8.43
N SER A 234 11.94 0.49 8.06
CA SER A 234 12.49 1.74 8.60
C SER A 234 11.90 2.98 7.94
N GLY A 235 11.40 2.80 6.73
CA GLY A 235 10.83 3.84 5.90
C GLY A 235 10.76 3.39 4.45
N GLY A 236 10.79 4.35 3.56
CA GLY A 236 10.77 4.08 2.13
C GLY A 236 10.73 5.34 1.29
N ARG A 237 10.55 5.17 0.01
CA ARG A 237 10.44 6.25 -0.97
C ARG A 237 9.28 5.99 -1.90
N HIS A 238 8.68 7.06 -2.38
CA HIS A 238 7.69 7.02 -3.44
C HIS A 238 8.15 7.86 -4.61
N GLU A 239 7.94 7.35 -5.82
CA GLU A 239 8.21 8.06 -7.05
C GLU A 239 6.90 8.21 -7.83
N LEU A 240 6.61 9.45 -8.22
CA LEU A 240 5.47 9.81 -9.05
C LEU A 240 5.99 10.29 -10.39
N SER A 241 5.80 9.49 -11.43
CA SER A 241 6.32 9.76 -12.77
C SER A 241 5.24 9.57 -13.83
N VAL A 242 5.52 10.03 -15.05
CA VAL A 242 4.65 9.85 -16.22
C VAL A 242 5.44 9.30 -17.39
N SER A 243 4.77 8.57 -18.28
CA SER A 243 5.36 8.17 -19.56
C SER A 243 5.41 9.32 -20.55
N GLU A 244 6.12 9.12 -21.68
CA GLU A 244 5.89 9.95 -22.86
C GLU A 244 4.42 9.85 -23.29
N PRO A 245 3.84 10.93 -23.84
CA PRO A 245 2.54 10.89 -24.45
C PRO A 245 2.50 9.91 -25.62
N PHE A 246 1.42 9.16 -25.73
CA PHE A 246 1.15 8.25 -26.83
C PHE A 246 -0.29 8.38 -27.33
N ASP A 247 -0.51 8.05 -28.59
CA ASP A 247 -1.85 8.11 -29.18
C ASP A 247 -2.71 6.97 -28.65
N GLY A 248 -4.01 7.23 -28.49
CA GLY A 248 -5.00 6.23 -28.12
C GLY A 248 -5.16 5.16 -29.21
N VAL A 249 -5.72 4.02 -28.84
CA VAL A 249 -6.22 3.04 -29.81
C VAL A 249 -7.38 3.69 -30.58
N GLU A 250 -7.53 3.38 -31.86
CA GLU A 250 -8.41 4.05 -32.86
C GLU A 250 -9.83 4.36 -32.42
N ASP A 251 -10.37 3.70 -31.40
CA ASP A 251 -11.74 3.93 -30.91
C ASP A 251 -11.89 5.15 -29.97
N ASP A 252 -10.82 5.87 -29.60
CA ASP A 252 -10.83 6.91 -28.58
C ASP A 252 -10.11 8.22 -28.99
N GLU A 253 -10.08 8.50 -30.30
CA GLU A 253 -9.47 9.73 -30.87
C GLU A 253 -10.04 11.03 -30.28
N SER A 254 -11.28 11.00 -29.76
CA SER A 254 -11.94 12.16 -29.18
C SER A 254 -11.25 12.69 -27.92
N GLN A 255 -10.51 11.85 -27.18
CA GLN A 255 -9.85 12.22 -25.92
C GLN A 255 -8.43 12.80 -26.11
N GLY A 256 -7.82 12.63 -27.31
CA GLY A 256 -6.46 13.08 -27.62
C GLY A 256 -5.38 12.17 -27.02
N PRO A 257 -4.10 12.62 -26.93
CA PRO A 257 -3.01 11.80 -26.45
C PRO A 257 -3.19 11.43 -24.97
N PHE A 258 -2.65 10.25 -24.61
CA PHE A 258 -2.63 9.69 -23.28
C PHE A 258 -1.23 9.62 -22.71
N VAL A 259 -1.15 9.54 -21.38
CA VAL A 259 0.07 9.17 -20.65
C VAL A 259 -0.24 8.04 -19.69
N GLU A 260 0.77 7.25 -19.37
CA GLU A 260 0.75 6.37 -18.20
C GLU A 260 1.26 7.16 -16.99
N VAL A 261 0.37 7.42 -16.04
CA VAL A 261 0.77 7.91 -14.72
C VAL A 261 1.23 6.75 -13.88
N ARG A 262 2.34 6.93 -13.14
CA ARG A 262 3.00 5.87 -12.37
C ARG A 262 3.10 6.28 -10.92
N PHE A 263 2.85 5.32 -10.05
CA PHE A 263 3.16 5.35 -8.63
C PHE A 263 4.07 4.17 -8.30
N ALA A 264 5.27 4.46 -7.86
CA ALA A 264 6.23 3.46 -7.41
C ALA A 264 6.56 3.67 -5.93
N SER A 265 6.73 2.57 -5.20
CA SER A 265 7.00 2.55 -3.76
C SER A 265 8.11 1.57 -3.43
N ALA A 266 9.19 2.06 -2.84
CA ALA A 266 10.30 1.27 -2.33
C ALA A 266 10.27 1.21 -0.81
N HIS A 267 10.61 0.06 -0.24
CA HIS A 267 10.49 -0.24 1.18
C HIS A 267 11.84 -0.61 1.77
N ASP A 268 12.30 0.21 2.70
CA ASP A 268 13.61 0.07 3.33
C ASP A 268 13.53 -0.60 4.70
N TYR A 269 14.50 -1.46 4.94
CA TYR A 269 14.68 -2.15 6.21
C TYR A 269 16.12 -1.98 6.70
N GLU A 270 16.30 -1.89 8.02
CA GLU A 270 17.63 -1.93 8.61
C GLU A 270 18.25 -3.32 8.42
N ILE A 271 19.53 -3.38 8.10
CA ILE A 271 20.29 -4.63 8.07
C ILE A 271 20.60 -5.03 9.52
N VAL A 272 20.21 -6.24 9.89
CA VAL A 272 20.51 -6.83 11.20
C VAL A 272 21.51 -7.96 10.99
N PRO A 273 22.79 -7.79 11.36
CA PRO A 273 23.83 -8.78 11.09
C PRO A 273 23.53 -10.17 11.66
N GLU A 274 22.83 -10.23 12.79
CA GLU A 274 22.45 -11.47 13.46
C GLU A 274 21.42 -12.29 12.68
N GLU A 275 20.71 -11.70 11.70
CA GLU A 275 19.76 -12.39 10.82
C GLU A 275 20.44 -12.97 9.58
N GLY A 276 21.75 -12.70 9.37
CA GLY A 276 22.51 -13.21 8.23
C GLY A 276 22.43 -12.32 6.99
N ASP A 277 22.45 -12.93 5.81
CA ASP A 277 22.42 -12.22 4.53
C ASP A 277 21.07 -11.57 4.25
N LEU A 278 20.99 -10.77 3.16
CA LEU A 278 19.79 -10.00 2.81
C LEU A 278 18.55 -10.87 2.55
N GLN A 279 18.71 -12.14 2.15
CA GLN A 279 17.60 -13.04 1.89
C GLN A 279 16.96 -13.57 3.17
N HIS A 280 17.70 -13.58 4.27
CA HIS A 280 17.25 -14.03 5.58
C HIS A 280 16.75 -12.88 6.49
N GLN A 281 16.91 -11.63 6.04
CA GLN A 281 16.45 -10.48 6.80
C GLN A 281 14.92 -10.50 6.94
N LYS A 282 14.44 -10.30 8.15
CA LYS A 282 13.01 -10.27 8.44
C LYS A 282 12.35 -9.01 7.87
N THR A 283 11.17 -9.19 7.28
CA THR A 283 10.33 -8.12 6.75
C THR A 283 8.92 -8.20 7.34
N ILE A 284 8.00 -7.36 6.91
CA ILE A 284 6.58 -7.46 7.30
C ILE A 284 5.98 -8.77 6.78
N PRO A 285 4.96 -9.33 7.47
CA PRO A 285 4.29 -10.54 7.00
C PRO A 285 3.57 -10.31 5.67
N GLY A 286 3.46 -11.35 4.86
CA GLY A 286 2.88 -11.28 3.50
C GLY A 286 1.47 -10.69 3.45
N TRP A 287 0.62 -10.94 4.46
CA TRP A 287 -0.72 -10.36 4.54
C TRP A 287 -0.71 -8.85 4.79
N THR A 288 0.20 -8.34 5.64
CA THR A 288 0.41 -6.89 5.83
C THR A 288 0.96 -6.26 4.57
N GLY A 289 1.92 -6.91 3.90
CA GLY A 289 2.42 -6.49 2.60
C GLY A 289 1.32 -6.41 1.55
N ARG A 290 0.37 -7.35 1.53
CA ARG A 290 -0.79 -7.29 0.64
C ARG A 290 -1.71 -6.10 0.94
N LEU A 291 -1.98 -5.83 2.22
CA LEU A 291 -2.75 -4.65 2.63
C LEU A 291 -2.06 -3.35 2.20
N HIS A 292 -0.75 -3.26 2.44
CA HIS A 292 0.05 -2.09 2.06
C HIS A 292 0.05 -1.85 0.55
N ARG A 293 0.27 -2.89 -0.25
CA ARG A 293 0.15 -2.83 -1.72
C ARG A 293 -1.27 -2.49 -2.19
N GLY A 294 -2.28 -2.99 -1.50
CA GLY A 294 -3.68 -2.64 -1.76
C GLY A 294 -3.97 -1.17 -1.48
N TYR A 295 -3.39 -0.63 -0.41
CA TYR A 295 -3.48 0.78 -0.08
C TYR A 295 -2.81 1.66 -1.15
N ALA A 296 -1.62 1.30 -1.62
CA ALA A 296 -0.93 1.98 -2.71
C ALA A 296 -1.78 2.06 -3.99
N ARG A 297 -2.42 0.93 -4.37
CA ARG A 297 -3.37 0.90 -5.51
C ARG A 297 -4.62 1.73 -5.27
N LEU A 298 -5.12 1.76 -4.04
CA LEU A 298 -6.27 2.59 -3.68
C LEU A 298 -5.96 4.09 -3.83
N LEU A 299 -4.76 4.53 -3.43
CA LEU A 299 -4.32 5.91 -3.63
C LEU A 299 -4.25 6.27 -5.12
N LEU A 300 -3.67 5.39 -5.93
CA LEU A 300 -3.62 5.55 -7.38
C LEU A 300 -5.04 5.64 -7.98
N ASP A 301 -5.93 4.71 -7.61
CA ASP A 301 -7.32 4.69 -8.08
C ASP A 301 -8.08 5.97 -7.71
N CYS A 302 -7.93 6.45 -6.48
CA CYS A 302 -8.55 7.69 -6.02
C CYS A 302 -8.06 8.90 -6.84
N ALA A 303 -6.75 9.06 -7.02
CA ALA A 303 -6.19 10.15 -7.79
C ALA A 303 -6.65 10.14 -9.26
N VAL A 304 -6.61 8.97 -9.90
CA VAL A 304 -7.05 8.80 -11.30
C VAL A 304 -8.54 9.09 -11.46
N ARG A 305 -9.38 8.61 -10.55
CA ARG A 305 -10.83 8.89 -10.60
C ARG A 305 -11.15 10.36 -10.36
N GLU A 306 -10.41 11.05 -9.50
CA GLU A 306 -10.59 12.49 -9.30
C GLU A 306 -10.24 13.25 -10.57
N LEU A 307 -9.10 12.94 -11.21
CA LEU A 307 -8.70 13.55 -12.49
C LEU A 307 -9.74 13.32 -13.59
N LYS A 308 -10.21 12.07 -13.78
CA LYS A 308 -11.22 11.76 -14.80
C LYS A 308 -12.54 12.50 -14.54
N ARG A 309 -13.00 12.54 -13.29
CA ARG A 309 -14.23 13.26 -12.92
C ARG A 309 -14.14 14.76 -13.17
N GLU A 310 -12.99 15.37 -12.90
CA GLU A 310 -12.77 16.78 -13.18
C GLU A 310 -12.74 17.06 -14.67
N TYR A 311 -12.11 16.21 -15.44
CA TYR A 311 -12.08 16.27 -16.90
C TYR A 311 -13.49 16.17 -17.51
N GLU A 312 -14.31 15.19 -17.08
CA GLU A 312 -15.69 14.99 -17.55
C GLU A 312 -16.58 16.22 -17.25
N LYS A 313 -16.49 16.79 -16.05
CA LYS A 313 -17.25 17.99 -15.67
C LYS A 313 -16.96 19.19 -16.55
N THR A 314 -15.81 19.27 -17.17
CA THR A 314 -15.44 20.38 -18.04
C THR A 314 -15.80 20.13 -19.48
N GLY A 315 -15.58 18.89 -19.97
CA GLY A 315 -16.02 18.51 -21.32
C GLY A 315 -17.51 18.61 -21.54
N SER A 316 -18.32 18.49 -20.45
CA SER A 316 -19.78 18.62 -20.49
C SER A 316 -20.30 20.07 -20.52
N ARG A 317 -19.41 21.08 -20.46
CA ARG A 317 -19.81 22.50 -20.47
C ARG A 317 -19.65 23.16 -21.84
N PHE A 318 -19.27 22.42 -22.82
CA PHE A 318 -19.20 22.80 -24.24
C PHE A 318 -20.06 21.85 -25.06
#